data_f0c82f148801cbde3b1d74e6c1c99fde
#
_entry.id   f0c82f148801cbde3b1d74e6c1c99fde
#
_cell.length_a   1.000
_cell.length_b   1.000
_cell.length_c   1.000
_cell.angle_alpha   90.00
_cell.angle_beta   90.00
_cell.angle_gamma   90.00
#
_symmetry.space_group_name_H-M   'P 1'
#
loop_
_entity.id
_entity.type
_entity.pdbx_description
1 polymer ?
#
loop_
_entity_poly.entity_id
_entity_poly.type
_entity_poly.pdbx_seq_one_letter_code
_entity_poly.pdbx_strand_id
1 'polypeptide(L)'
;MARIPTNEVEQLKNEVSVERLVEAAGIALKKSGKDKLGCCPFHEDGEPSLVVTPAKNLWHCFSCQIGGGPIDWVMKLKGVSFRHAVELLRDGSF
;
A
#
# COMPACT_ATOMS: atom_id res chain seq x y z
N MET A 1 -21.77 4.71 -16.71
CA MET A 1 -20.56 4.14 -16.08
C MET A 1 -20.53 4.49 -14.61
N ALA A 2 -20.47 3.48 -13.75
CA ALA A 2 -20.49 3.72 -12.32
C ALA A 2 -19.17 4.32 -11.83
N ARG A 3 -19.25 5.49 -11.22
CA ARG A 3 -18.11 6.13 -10.57
C ARG A 3 -18.00 5.62 -9.15
N ILE A 4 -16.77 5.39 -8.71
CA ILE A 4 -16.52 5.09 -7.30
C ILE A 4 -16.69 6.39 -6.52
N PRO A 5 -17.58 6.45 -5.52
CA PRO A 5 -17.77 7.67 -4.74
C PRO A 5 -16.50 8.07 -4.00
N THR A 6 -16.20 9.37 -3.95
CA THR A 6 -15.02 9.89 -3.27
C THR A 6 -15.01 9.50 -1.79
N ASN A 7 -16.16 9.54 -1.13
CA ASN A 7 -16.27 9.15 0.28
C ASN A 7 -15.91 7.69 0.50
N GLU A 8 -16.24 6.81 -0.42
CA GLU A 8 -15.88 5.40 -0.33
C GLU A 8 -14.38 5.20 -0.48
N VAL A 9 -13.76 5.92 -1.41
CA VAL A 9 -12.30 5.89 -1.59
C VAL A 9 -11.59 6.39 -0.33
N GLU A 10 -12.05 7.50 0.22
CA GLU A 10 -11.48 8.05 1.45
C GLU A 10 -11.68 7.12 2.64
N GLN A 11 -12.83 6.48 2.74
CA GLN A 11 -13.10 5.52 3.78
C GLN A 11 -12.12 4.35 3.72
N LEU A 12 -11.89 3.81 2.54
CA LEU A 12 -10.92 2.72 2.35
C LEU A 12 -9.51 3.18 2.72
N LYS A 13 -9.12 4.40 2.35
CA LYS A 13 -7.82 4.95 2.70
C LYS A 13 -7.61 5.07 4.21
N ASN A 14 -8.69 5.29 4.96
CA ASN A 14 -8.63 5.45 6.40
C ASN A 14 -8.77 4.12 7.15
N GLU A 15 -9.58 3.21 6.63
CA GLU A 15 -9.86 1.93 7.29
C GLU A 15 -8.85 0.84 6.99
N VAL A 16 -8.31 0.82 5.77
CA VAL A 16 -7.35 -0.20 5.37
C VAL A 16 -5.94 0.25 5.70
N SER A 17 -5.25 -0.53 6.53
CA SER A 17 -3.88 -0.21 6.94
C SER A 17 -2.87 -0.62 5.87
N VAL A 18 -2.07 0.33 5.39
CA VAL A 18 -0.95 0.06 4.47
C VAL A 18 0.04 -0.90 5.13
N GLU A 19 0.30 -0.71 6.42
CA GLU A 19 1.19 -1.59 7.17
C GLU A 19 0.74 -3.04 7.08
N ARG A 20 -0.55 -3.30 7.28
CA ARG A 20 -1.11 -4.64 7.18
C ARG A 20 -1.03 -5.21 5.77
N LEU A 21 -1.28 -4.37 4.76
CA LEU A 21 -1.18 -4.79 3.37
C LEU A 21 0.24 -5.23 3.01
N VAL A 22 1.22 -4.47 3.46
CA VAL A 22 2.63 -4.76 3.23
C VAL A 22 3.03 -6.06 3.93
N GLU A 23 2.62 -6.23 5.18
CA GLU A 23 2.89 -7.46 5.93
C GLU A 23 2.21 -8.68 5.29
N ALA A 24 0.99 -8.50 4.82
CA ALA A 24 0.25 -9.57 4.14
C ALA A 24 0.92 -10.00 2.84
N ALA A 25 1.70 -9.12 2.22
CA ALA A 25 2.48 -9.45 1.03
C ALA A 25 3.76 -10.24 1.35
N GLY A 26 4.01 -10.52 2.62
CA GLY A 26 5.19 -11.27 3.05
C GLY A 26 6.42 -10.41 3.28
N ILE A 27 6.26 -9.11 3.37
CA ILE A 27 7.36 -8.17 3.59
C ILE A 27 7.56 -7.95 5.09
N ALA A 28 8.76 -8.25 5.58
CA ALA A 28 9.12 -7.99 6.96
C ALA A 28 9.42 -6.51 7.14
N LEU A 29 8.68 -5.85 8.02
CA LEU A 29 8.88 -4.44 8.33
C LEU A 29 9.61 -4.28 9.65
N LYS A 30 10.63 -3.41 9.65
CA LYS A 30 11.37 -3.04 10.86
C LYS A 30 11.00 -1.63 11.28
N LYS A 31 10.71 -1.46 12.54
CA LYS A 31 10.39 -0.15 13.09
C LYS A 31 11.62 0.76 13.05
N SER A 32 11.44 1.96 12.52
CA SER A 32 12.49 2.99 12.46
C SER A 32 11.86 4.32 12.83
N GLY A 33 11.96 4.70 14.11
CA GLY A 33 11.29 5.90 14.60
C GLY A 33 9.78 5.79 14.48
N LYS A 34 9.18 6.70 13.74
CA LYS A 34 7.73 6.72 13.49
C LYS A 34 7.32 5.89 12.27
N ASP A 35 8.31 5.48 11.48
CA ASP A 35 8.07 4.76 10.25
C ASP A 35 8.49 3.30 10.38
N LYS A 36 8.20 2.51 9.34
CA LYS A 36 8.67 1.14 9.21
C LYS A 36 9.37 0.96 7.89
N LEU A 37 10.44 0.18 7.89
CA LEU A 37 11.26 -0.06 6.71
C LEU A 37 11.18 -1.51 6.28
N GLY A 38 11.17 -1.73 4.98
CA GLY A 38 11.16 -3.07 4.39
C GLY A 38 11.73 -3.07 2.99
N CYS A 39 11.85 -4.27 2.41
CA CYS A 39 12.30 -4.42 1.04
C CYS A 39 11.14 -4.21 0.08
N CYS A 40 11.40 -3.46 -1.00
CA CYS A 40 10.39 -3.19 -2.01
C CYS A 40 10.09 -4.47 -2.81
N PRO A 41 8.81 -4.86 -2.96
CA PRO A 41 8.45 -6.06 -3.73
C PRO A 41 8.41 -5.83 -5.23
N PHE A 42 8.54 -4.58 -5.68
CA PHE A 42 8.41 -4.23 -7.09
C PHE A 42 9.72 -4.35 -7.87
N HIS A 43 10.83 -4.57 -7.16
CA HIS A 43 12.13 -4.84 -7.75
C HIS A 43 12.98 -5.61 -6.76
N GLU A 44 14.01 -6.28 -7.25
CA GLU A 44 14.94 -6.96 -6.38
C GLU A 44 15.89 -5.93 -5.77
N ASP A 45 15.86 -5.84 -4.44
CA ASP A 45 16.67 -4.89 -3.72
C ASP A 45 17.23 -5.56 -2.47
N GLY A 46 18.53 -5.48 -2.30
CA GLY A 46 19.18 -6.02 -1.11
C GLY A 46 19.09 -5.11 0.10
N GLU A 47 18.57 -3.89 -0.08
CA GLU A 47 18.47 -2.90 0.98
C GLU A 47 17.01 -2.48 1.21
N PRO A 48 16.65 -2.14 2.46
CA PRO A 48 15.29 -1.68 2.75
C PRO A 48 15.08 -0.27 2.22
N SER A 49 14.39 -0.17 1.09
CA SER A 49 14.08 1.10 0.45
C SER A 49 12.59 1.46 0.55
N LEU A 50 11.76 0.53 1.00
CA LEU A 50 10.34 0.77 1.20
C LEU A 50 10.11 1.34 2.60
N VAL A 51 9.47 2.50 2.65
CA VAL A 51 9.11 3.17 3.91
C VAL A 51 7.59 3.16 4.04
N VAL A 52 7.11 2.71 5.17
CA VAL A 52 5.69 2.75 5.52
C VAL A 52 5.52 3.74 6.67
N THR A 53 4.60 4.69 6.50
CA THR A 53 4.28 5.69 7.52
C THR A 53 2.90 5.40 8.09
N PRO A 54 2.80 4.61 9.18
CA PRO A 54 1.50 4.20 9.72
C PRO A 54 0.62 5.37 10.14
N ALA A 55 1.21 6.43 10.68
CA ALA A 55 0.46 7.59 11.15
C ALA A 55 -0.32 8.28 10.02
N LYS A 56 0.21 8.25 8.81
CA LYS A 56 -0.42 8.86 7.63
C LYS A 56 -1.08 7.82 6.73
N ASN A 57 -0.88 6.54 7.04
CA ASN A 57 -1.35 5.42 6.23
C ASN A 57 -0.85 5.50 4.78
N LEU A 58 0.44 5.80 4.63
CA LEU A 58 1.10 5.96 3.35
C LEU A 58 2.34 5.07 3.27
N TRP A 59 2.77 4.81 2.06
CA TRP A 59 4.01 4.10 1.79
C TRP A 59 4.81 4.82 0.71
N HIS A 60 6.11 4.60 0.69
CA HIS A 60 6.99 5.18 -0.33
C HIS A 60 8.19 4.26 -0.54
N CYS A 61 8.54 4.02 -1.78
CA CYS A 61 9.76 3.30 -2.14
C CYS A 61 10.76 4.28 -2.75
N PHE A 62 11.88 4.49 -2.07
CA PHE A 62 12.89 5.44 -2.52
C PHE A 62 13.65 4.95 -3.76
N SER A 63 13.81 3.66 -3.92
CA SER A 63 14.48 3.11 -5.10
C SER A 63 13.64 3.22 -6.36
N CYS A 64 12.34 2.94 -6.25
CA CYS A 64 11.42 3.05 -7.37
C CYS A 64 10.86 4.46 -7.55
N GLN A 65 11.01 5.31 -6.53
CA GLN A 65 10.44 6.65 -6.47
C GLN A 65 8.92 6.65 -6.70
N ILE A 66 8.26 5.70 -6.06
CA ILE A 66 6.79 5.57 -6.10
C ILE A 66 6.26 5.50 -4.68
N GLY A 67 5.01 5.86 -4.51
CA GLY A 67 4.37 5.81 -3.22
C GLY A 67 2.89 6.10 -3.32
N GLY A 68 2.21 6.10 -2.19
CA GLY A 68 0.79 6.39 -2.11
C GLY A 68 0.14 5.77 -0.89
N GLY A 69 -1.16 5.52 -0.99
CA GLY A 69 -1.96 4.90 0.05
C GLY A 69 -2.23 3.43 -0.20
N PRO A 70 -3.23 2.86 0.51
CA PRO A 70 -3.54 1.43 0.38
C PRO A 70 -4.00 1.04 -1.02
N ILE A 71 -4.76 1.89 -1.70
CA ILE A 71 -5.25 1.58 -3.05
C ILE A 71 -4.07 1.52 -4.04
N ASP A 72 -3.16 2.48 -3.95
CA ASP A 72 -1.97 2.51 -4.81
C ASP A 72 -1.10 1.28 -4.59
N TRP A 73 -0.98 0.82 -3.34
CA TRP A 73 -0.25 -0.39 -3.02
C TRP A 73 -0.83 -1.61 -3.75
N VAL A 74 -2.14 -1.79 -3.65
CA VAL A 74 -2.82 -2.92 -4.30
C VAL A 74 -2.69 -2.85 -5.81
N MET A 75 -2.85 -1.65 -6.38
CA MET A 75 -2.69 -1.45 -7.83
C MET A 75 -1.31 -1.90 -8.32
N LYS A 76 -0.27 -1.52 -7.60
CA LYS A 76 1.11 -1.86 -7.96
C LYS A 76 1.41 -3.34 -7.73
N LEU A 77 1.00 -3.85 -6.56
CA LEU A 77 1.31 -5.23 -6.17
C LEU A 77 0.58 -6.25 -7.04
N LYS A 78 -0.69 -6.00 -7.32
CA LYS A 78 -1.53 -6.94 -8.09
C LYS A 78 -1.53 -6.64 -9.59
N GLY A 79 -1.01 -5.48 -10.01
CA GLY A 79 -1.04 -5.07 -11.40
C GLY A 79 -2.45 -4.85 -11.92
N VAL A 80 -3.32 -4.26 -11.10
CA VAL A 80 -4.74 -4.07 -11.42
C VAL A 80 -5.07 -2.58 -11.52
N SER A 81 -6.25 -2.29 -12.09
CA SER A 81 -6.74 -0.92 -12.19
C SER A 81 -7.17 -0.38 -10.82
N PHE A 82 -7.34 0.94 -10.74
CA PHE A 82 -7.82 1.60 -9.53
C PHE A 82 -9.15 1.01 -9.05
N ARG A 83 -10.10 0.85 -9.97
CA ARG A 83 -11.41 0.29 -9.66
C ARG A 83 -11.29 -1.15 -9.12
N HIS A 84 -10.47 -1.96 -9.75
CA HIS A 84 -10.27 -3.35 -9.32
C HIS A 84 -9.61 -3.38 -7.93
N ALA A 85 -8.64 -2.51 -7.69
CA ALA A 85 -7.99 -2.41 -6.38
C ALA A 85 -9.00 -2.06 -5.29
N VAL A 86 -9.89 -1.10 -5.57
CA VAL A 86 -10.94 -0.71 -4.63
C VAL A 86 -11.87 -1.89 -4.33
N GLU A 87 -12.24 -2.66 -5.35
CA GLU A 87 -13.08 -3.85 -5.16
C GLU A 87 -12.39 -4.90 -4.31
N LEU A 88 -11.11 -5.15 -4.55
CA LEU A 88 -10.33 -6.10 -3.76
C LEU A 88 -10.24 -5.69 -2.29
N LEU A 89 -10.02 -4.42 -2.04
CA LEU A 89 -9.94 -3.90 -0.67
C LEU A 89 -11.30 -3.96 0.03
N ARG A 90 -12.37 -3.66 -0.71
CA ARG A 90 -13.72 -3.71 -0.18
C ARG A 90 -14.11 -5.13 0.22
N ASP A 91 -13.73 -6.10 -0.59
CA ASP A 91 -14.07 -7.51 -0.36
C ASP A 91 -13.10 -8.21 0.59
N GLY A 92 -11.98 -7.58 0.90
CA GLY A 92 -10.95 -8.19 1.72
C GLY A 92 -10.17 -9.29 1.01
N SER A 93 -10.12 -9.25 -0.31
CA SER A 93 -9.50 -10.29 -1.15
C SER A 93 -8.05 -9.97 -1.56
N PHE A 94 -7.38 -9.15 -0.78
CA PHE A 94 -6.01 -8.76 -1.07
C PHE A 94 -4.96 -9.64 -0.38
#